data_0ab27ad134d037edb6f5c068f0ab1dbb
#
_entry.id   0ab27ad134d037edb6f5c068f0ab1dbb
#
_cell.length_a   1.000
_cell.length_b   1.000
_cell.length_c   1.000
_cell.angle_alpha   90.00
_cell.angle_beta   90.00
_cell.angle_gamma   90.00
#
_symmetry.space_group_name_H-M   'P 1'
#
loop_
_entity.id
_entity.type
_entity.pdbx_description
1 polymer ?
#
loop_
_entity_poly.entity_id
_entity_poly.type
_entity_poly.pdbx_seq_one_letter_code
_entity_poly.pdbx_strand_id
1 'polypeptide(L)'
;MKSKIIKYAQIFVLFLVFIFSTSCNGQNKTGGSKDNFNPKTKDSISSHGPTRMVRTIKQDKHGNIWLASAEGMIKYDGKSFTNITGKEISARFFSVLEDRKGNFWFAAVGSGVYYYDGKSFRNFTTREGLANDRVTNIYEDKSGNIWFGTEAGASRYDGTSFQNFKMNDVPPINQNDSVHHSIYQNGLPKVHWMHNDVNAIIEDNTGKFWFATRGYTCVYDGKTFTVITNKDGAPFMNVRSLIKDKKGNIWLGGKDGLWRYDGSTFTNYSRKFVGYIYEDKIGNIWTSAESGEDQNWALSRYDGKSLSNKKPAVKEIKVNERMLCGILEASDGSIWFGGLKGVYRYNGTTITDFKSKGEIQ
;
A
#
# COMPACT_ATOMS: atom_id res chain seq x y z
N MET A 1 -56.52 -47.06 -28.87
CA MET A 1 -55.37 -46.64 -28.08
C MET A 1 -54.35 -45.79 -28.87
N LYS A 2 -54.22 -45.95 -30.17
CA LYS A 2 -53.22 -45.18 -30.99
C LYS A 2 -53.58 -43.69 -31.24
N SER A 3 -54.89 -43.29 -31.18
CA SER A 3 -55.33 -41.92 -31.49
C SER A 3 -55.07 -40.91 -30.30
N LYS A 4 -55.03 -41.41 -29.09
CA LYS A 4 -54.79 -40.55 -27.92
C LYS A 4 -53.33 -40.16 -27.73
N ILE A 5 -52.37 -41.00 -28.17
CA ILE A 5 -50.91 -40.74 -28.05
C ILE A 5 -50.51 -39.63 -29.02
N ILE A 6 -51.09 -39.54 -30.19
CA ILE A 6 -50.75 -38.49 -31.17
C ILE A 6 -51.23 -37.10 -30.72
N LYS A 7 -52.34 -37.00 -30.00
CA LYS A 7 -52.78 -35.69 -29.43
C LYS A 7 -51.90 -35.15 -28.35
N TYR A 8 -51.29 -35.98 -27.51
CA TYR A 8 -50.38 -35.55 -26.49
C TYR A 8 -49.01 -35.17 -27.06
N ALA A 9 -48.54 -35.79 -28.11
CA ALA A 9 -47.32 -35.44 -28.80
C ALA A 9 -47.40 -34.06 -29.48
N GLN A 10 -48.56 -33.73 -30.08
CA GLN A 10 -48.76 -32.41 -30.69
C GLN A 10 -48.89 -31.27 -29.66
N ILE A 11 -49.48 -31.53 -28.49
CA ILE A 11 -49.59 -30.56 -27.41
C ILE A 11 -48.17 -30.32 -26.77
N PHE A 12 -47.34 -31.34 -26.68
CA PHE A 12 -46.00 -31.23 -26.13
C PHE A 12 -45.02 -30.46 -27.05
N VAL A 13 -45.17 -30.61 -28.36
CA VAL A 13 -44.38 -29.85 -29.35
C VAL A 13 -44.81 -28.38 -29.39
N LEU A 14 -46.10 -28.07 -29.23
CA LEU A 14 -46.58 -26.68 -29.13
C LEU A 14 -46.13 -26.00 -27.83
N PHE A 15 -45.99 -26.72 -26.72
CA PHE A 15 -45.49 -26.16 -25.46
C PHE A 15 -43.99 -25.89 -25.49
N LEU A 16 -43.19 -26.70 -26.21
CA LEU A 16 -41.75 -26.49 -26.37
C LEU A 16 -41.44 -25.29 -27.28
N VAL A 17 -42.26 -24.97 -28.26
CA VAL A 17 -42.09 -23.80 -29.11
C VAL A 17 -42.43 -22.49 -28.38
N PHE A 18 -43.33 -22.53 -27.38
CA PHE A 18 -43.67 -21.33 -26.59
C PHE A 18 -42.66 -21.00 -25.50
N ILE A 19 -41.81 -21.96 -25.07
CA ILE A 19 -40.76 -21.72 -24.07
C ILE A 19 -39.53 -21.02 -24.68
N PHE A 20 -39.34 -21.09 -25.99
CA PHE A 20 -38.21 -20.42 -26.67
C PHE A 20 -38.51 -19.00 -27.16
N SER A 21 -39.73 -18.48 -27.03
CA SER A 21 -40.09 -17.14 -27.49
C SER A 21 -40.19 -16.09 -26.36
N THR A 22 -39.91 -16.44 -25.10
CA THR A 22 -39.77 -15.50 -23.99
C THR A 22 -38.32 -15.45 -23.44
N SER A 23 -37.33 -15.57 -24.32
CA SER A 23 -36.00 -15.12 -24.01
C SER A 23 -35.99 -13.59 -24.08
N CYS A 24 -36.44 -13.01 -23.01
CA CYS A 24 -36.33 -11.60 -22.74
C CYS A 24 -34.86 -11.21 -22.87
N ASN A 25 -34.55 -10.20 -23.66
CA ASN A 25 -33.30 -9.50 -23.75
C ASN A 25 -32.85 -8.97 -22.36
N GLY A 26 -32.39 -9.85 -21.51
CA GLY A 26 -31.50 -9.54 -20.43
C GLY A 26 -30.10 -9.43 -21.04
N GLN A 27 -29.80 -8.29 -21.62
CA GLN A 27 -28.40 -7.91 -21.80
C GLN A 27 -27.78 -7.88 -20.44
N ASN A 28 -27.16 -8.99 -20.03
CA ASN A 28 -26.03 -8.93 -19.09
C ASN A 28 -24.98 -8.07 -19.78
N LYS A 29 -25.05 -6.78 -19.54
CA LYS A 29 -23.91 -5.88 -19.69
C LYS A 29 -22.87 -6.31 -18.66
N THR A 30 -22.14 -7.36 -18.94
CA THR A 30 -20.75 -7.50 -18.50
C THR A 30 -19.92 -6.50 -19.30
N GLY A 31 -20.31 -5.25 -19.20
CA GLY A 31 -19.54 -4.12 -19.66
C GLY A 31 -18.78 -3.63 -18.45
N GLY A 32 -17.61 -4.19 -18.21
CA GLY A 32 -16.58 -3.44 -17.51
C GLY A 32 -16.46 -2.11 -18.26
N SER A 33 -16.83 -1.02 -17.60
CA SER A 33 -16.68 0.33 -18.12
C SER A 33 -15.19 0.49 -18.48
N LYS A 34 -14.90 0.44 -19.77
CA LYS A 34 -13.60 0.88 -20.31
C LYS A 34 -13.65 2.40 -20.37
N ASP A 35 -13.81 3.05 -19.26
CA ASP A 35 -13.59 4.48 -19.16
C ASP A 35 -12.08 4.71 -19.21
N ASN A 36 -11.52 4.53 -20.40
CA ASN A 36 -10.18 4.99 -20.72
C ASN A 36 -10.24 6.51 -20.79
N PHE A 37 -9.85 7.13 -19.71
CA PHE A 37 -9.76 8.56 -19.57
C PHE A 37 -8.40 9.03 -20.11
N ASN A 38 -8.42 9.92 -21.10
CA ASN A 38 -7.21 10.53 -21.65
C ASN A 38 -7.16 11.97 -21.16
N PRO A 39 -6.26 12.33 -20.23
CA PRO A 39 -6.13 13.70 -19.77
C PRO A 39 -5.65 14.60 -20.92
N LYS A 40 -6.56 15.33 -21.55
CA LYS A 40 -6.24 16.37 -22.57
C LYS A 40 -5.90 17.72 -21.95
N THR A 41 -5.82 17.85 -20.63
CA THR A 41 -5.49 19.10 -19.96
C THR A 41 -4.00 19.33 -19.93
N LYS A 42 -3.57 20.58 -20.15
CA LYS A 42 -2.20 21.01 -19.89
C LYS A 42 -1.83 20.58 -18.46
N ASP A 43 -0.90 19.63 -18.34
CA ASP A 43 -0.28 19.27 -17.09
C ASP A 43 0.12 20.56 -16.36
N SER A 44 -0.24 20.69 -15.10
CA SER A 44 0.20 21.84 -14.32
C SER A 44 1.69 21.66 -14.01
N ILE A 45 2.54 22.31 -14.79
CA ILE A 45 3.99 22.30 -14.61
C ILE A 45 4.35 23.38 -13.60
N SER A 46 5.15 23.03 -12.61
CA SER A 46 5.64 23.93 -11.57
C SER A 46 7.14 23.73 -11.34
N SER A 47 7.83 24.81 -11.01
CA SER A 47 9.21 24.75 -10.49
C SER A 47 9.26 24.31 -9.01
N HIS A 48 8.10 24.26 -8.34
CA HIS A 48 7.96 23.93 -6.93
C HIS A 48 7.26 22.58 -6.76
N GLY A 49 7.64 21.84 -5.73
CA GLY A 49 7.03 20.58 -5.35
C GLY A 49 5.65 20.76 -4.71
N PRO A 50 4.97 19.64 -4.41
CA PRO A 50 3.70 19.69 -3.69
C PRO A 50 3.89 20.29 -2.30
N THR A 51 2.87 21.02 -1.83
CA THR A 51 2.86 21.71 -0.52
C THR A 51 2.06 20.95 0.53
N ARG A 52 1.37 19.87 0.12
CA ARG A 52 0.59 18.97 0.99
C ARG A 52 1.28 17.63 1.13
N MET A 53 0.72 16.77 1.98
CA MET A 53 1.30 15.46 2.32
C MET A 53 1.73 14.66 1.09
N VAL A 54 3.00 14.22 1.11
CA VAL A 54 3.56 13.22 0.18
C VAL A 54 3.77 11.92 0.95
N ARG A 55 3.08 10.85 0.54
CA ARG A 55 3.04 9.59 1.28
C ARG A 55 4.05 8.57 0.80
N THR A 56 4.16 8.36 -0.49
CA THR A 56 5.09 7.41 -1.09
C THR A 56 5.85 8.06 -2.23
N ILE A 57 7.13 7.69 -2.35
CA ILE A 57 8.05 8.20 -3.37
C ILE A 57 8.65 7.01 -4.09
N LYS A 58 8.68 7.06 -5.42
CA LYS A 58 9.32 6.07 -6.28
C LYS A 58 10.14 6.74 -7.38
N GLN A 59 11.24 6.12 -7.78
CA GLN A 59 11.95 6.50 -8.98
C GLN A 59 11.63 5.49 -10.08
N ASP A 60 11.24 5.97 -11.27
CA ASP A 60 11.00 5.13 -12.42
C ASP A 60 12.31 4.74 -13.12
N LYS A 61 12.23 3.82 -14.09
CA LYS A 61 13.37 3.36 -14.90
C LYS A 61 14.03 4.46 -15.74
N HIS A 62 13.37 5.59 -15.94
CA HIS A 62 13.86 6.76 -16.65
C HIS A 62 14.50 7.81 -15.73
N GLY A 63 14.50 7.56 -14.42
CA GLY A 63 15.06 8.45 -13.41
C GLY A 63 14.10 9.51 -12.87
N ASN A 64 12.86 9.58 -13.35
CA ASN A 64 11.87 10.51 -12.81
C ASN A 64 11.44 10.09 -11.41
N ILE A 65 11.17 11.06 -10.54
CA ILE A 65 10.63 10.83 -9.19
C ILE A 65 9.11 10.99 -9.21
N TRP A 66 8.42 9.97 -8.76
CA TRP A 66 6.96 9.94 -8.65
C TRP A 66 6.53 10.09 -7.19
N LEU A 67 5.62 11.01 -6.93
CA LEU A 67 5.16 11.39 -5.60
C LEU A 67 3.66 11.12 -5.48
N ALA A 68 3.29 10.16 -4.63
CA ALA A 68 1.90 9.97 -4.24
C ALA A 68 1.53 11.03 -3.20
N SER A 69 0.74 12.01 -3.60
CA SER A 69 0.47 13.22 -2.82
C SER A 69 -1.02 13.46 -2.58
N ALA A 70 -1.33 14.28 -1.59
CA ALA A 70 -2.70 14.75 -1.35
C ALA A 70 -3.20 15.75 -2.41
N GLU A 71 -2.33 16.20 -3.30
CA GLU A 71 -2.65 17.12 -4.41
C GLU A 71 -2.80 16.39 -5.75
N GLY A 72 -2.45 15.11 -5.81
CA GLY A 72 -2.45 14.30 -7.04
C GLY A 72 -1.21 13.44 -7.16
N MET A 73 -1.04 12.82 -8.31
CA MET A 73 0.19 12.13 -8.69
C MET A 73 1.14 13.11 -9.36
N ILE A 74 2.24 13.40 -8.69
CA ILE A 74 3.24 14.37 -9.15
C ILE A 74 4.45 13.62 -9.69
N LYS A 75 4.90 13.98 -10.89
CA LYS A 75 6.16 13.53 -11.49
C LYS A 75 7.18 14.67 -11.48
N TYR A 76 8.39 14.39 -11.03
CA TYR A 76 9.54 15.28 -11.13
C TYR A 76 10.56 14.70 -12.10
N ASP A 77 10.92 15.45 -13.13
CA ASP A 77 11.80 15.05 -14.23
C ASP A 77 13.26 15.50 -14.06
N GLY A 78 13.61 16.00 -12.88
CA GLY A 78 14.91 16.59 -12.58
C GLY A 78 14.92 18.11 -12.68
N LYS A 79 13.88 18.73 -13.27
CA LYS A 79 13.78 20.19 -13.49
C LYS A 79 12.46 20.76 -12.98
N SER A 80 11.37 20.09 -13.26
CA SER A 80 10.02 20.55 -12.98
C SER A 80 9.13 19.46 -12.41
N PHE A 81 8.13 19.88 -11.65
CA PHE A 81 7.07 19.04 -11.12
C PHE A 81 5.84 19.13 -12.03
N THR A 82 5.30 17.99 -12.41
CA THR A 82 4.10 17.89 -13.24
C THR A 82 3.02 17.10 -12.51
N ASN A 83 1.84 17.66 -12.31
CA ASN A 83 0.70 16.90 -11.80
C ASN A 83 0.08 16.09 -12.94
N ILE A 84 0.36 14.78 -12.97
CA ILE A 84 -0.10 13.86 -14.02
C ILE A 84 -1.60 13.60 -13.97
N THR A 85 -2.21 13.68 -12.79
CA THR A 85 -3.66 13.49 -12.62
C THR A 85 -4.47 14.75 -12.96
N GLY A 86 -3.79 15.90 -13.03
CA GLY A 86 -4.41 17.18 -13.39
C GLY A 86 -5.57 17.56 -12.46
N LYS A 87 -6.55 18.28 -13.02
CA LYS A 87 -7.79 18.64 -12.31
C LYS A 87 -8.89 17.58 -12.43
N GLU A 88 -8.71 16.62 -13.30
CA GLU A 88 -9.72 15.66 -13.68
C GLU A 88 -9.83 14.50 -12.69
N ILE A 89 -8.71 14.11 -12.06
CA ILE A 89 -8.71 13.09 -11.00
C ILE A 89 -8.44 13.77 -9.65
N SER A 90 -9.51 14.21 -9.01
CA SER A 90 -9.44 14.81 -7.67
C SER A 90 -9.40 13.71 -6.60
N ALA A 91 -8.23 13.10 -6.40
CA ALA A 91 -8.02 12.04 -5.42
C ALA A 91 -6.76 12.30 -4.58
N ARG A 92 -6.76 11.78 -3.34
CA ARG A 92 -5.58 11.77 -2.47
C ARG A 92 -4.84 10.45 -2.66
N PHE A 93 -3.64 10.50 -3.18
CA PHE A 93 -2.84 9.31 -3.44
C PHE A 93 -1.94 8.97 -2.26
N PHE A 94 -1.90 7.68 -1.94
CA PHE A 94 -1.13 7.14 -0.81
C PHE A 94 0.03 6.25 -1.27
N SER A 95 -0.11 5.57 -2.39
CA SER A 95 0.94 4.69 -2.90
C SER A 95 1.07 4.78 -4.41
N VAL A 96 2.29 4.56 -4.88
CA VAL A 96 2.64 4.46 -6.29
C VAL A 96 3.57 3.28 -6.51
N LEU A 97 3.33 2.52 -7.57
CA LEU A 97 4.14 1.42 -8.03
C LEU A 97 4.32 1.53 -9.55
N GLU A 98 5.56 1.40 -10.06
CA GLU A 98 5.84 1.02 -11.44
C GLU A 98 5.96 -0.50 -11.47
N ASP A 99 5.11 -1.18 -12.25
CA ASP A 99 5.16 -2.63 -12.42
C ASP A 99 6.30 -3.06 -13.36
N ARG A 100 6.63 -4.34 -13.39
CA ARG A 100 7.71 -4.87 -14.25
C ARG A 100 7.49 -4.65 -15.73
N LYS A 101 6.25 -4.36 -16.16
CA LYS A 101 5.90 -4.02 -17.54
C LYS A 101 6.11 -2.54 -17.84
N GLY A 102 6.39 -1.72 -16.79
CA GLY A 102 6.60 -0.27 -16.89
C GLY A 102 5.31 0.54 -16.84
N ASN A 103 4.21 -0.06 -16.40
CA ASN A 103 2.97 0.66 -16.13
C ASN A 103 2.91 1.12 -14.68
N PHE A 104 2.12 2.12 -14.42
CA PHE A 104 1.97 2.67 -13.09
C PHE A 104 0.64 2.31 -12.45
N TRP A 105 0.70 2.07 -11.15
CA TRP A 105 -0.45 1.83 -10.29
C TRP A 105 -0.46 2.86 -9.18
N PHE A 106 -1.58 3.54 -8.99
CA PHE A 106 -1.74 4.61 -8.02
C PHE A 106 -2.88 4.28 -7.07
N ALA A 107 -2.58 4.10 -5.79
CA ALA A 107 -3.58 3.85 -4.76
C ALA A 107 -4.15 5.16 -4.21
N ALA A 108 -5.47 5.29 -4.23
CA ALA A 108 -6.18 6.44 -3.73
C ALA A 108 -7.05 6.11 -2.52
N VAL A 109 -7.18 7.06 -1.60
CA VAL A 109 -8.03 6.89 -0.43
C VAL A 109 -9.45 7.33 -0.74
N GLY A 110 -10.33 6.36 -0.94
CA GLY A 110 -11.76 6.55 -1.24
C GLY A 110 -12.09 6.62 -2.73
N SER A 111 -11.11 6.33 -3.61
CA SER A 111 -11.32 6.33 -5.07
C SER A 111 -10.73 5.11 -5.76
N GLY A 112 -10.35 4.07 -4.99
CA GLY A 112 -9.81 2.83 -5.52
C GLY A 112 -8.39 2.95 -6.04
N VAL A 113 -8.11 2.32 -7.17
CA VAL A 113 -6.79 2.24 -7.80
C VAL A 113 -6.88 2.76 -9.23
N TYR A 114 -5.91 3.58 -9.61
CA TYR A 114 -5.73 4.02 -10.97
C TYR A 114 -4.54 3.31 -11.60
N TYR A 115 -4.77 2.65 -12.71
CA TYR A 115 -3.76 2.11 -13.60
C TYR A 115 -3.44 3.12 -14.69
N TYR A 116 -2.17 3.33 -15.01
CA TYR A 116 -1.70 4.26 -16.02
C TYR A 116 -0.65 3.60 -16.92
N ASP A 117 -0.93 3.51 -18.21
CA ASP A 117 -0.07 2.91 -19.22
C ASP A 117 0.91 3.89 -19.89
N GLY A 118 1.01 5.11 -19.35
CA GLY A 118 1.78 6.21 -19.92
C GLY A 118 0.96 7.12 -20.86
N LYS A 119 -0.30 6.74 -21.18
CA LYS A 119 -1.18 7.49 -22.11
C LYS A 119 -2.57 7.71 -21.52
N SER A 120 -3.14 6.69 -20.90
CA SER A 120 -4.51 6.72 -20.40
C SER A 120 -4.62 6.13 -18.99
N PHE A 121 -5.63 6.56 -18.26
CA PHE A 121 -5.99 6.02 -16.95
C PHE A 121 -7.13 5.01 -17.06
N ARG A 122 -7.07 3.97 -16.25
CA ARG A 122 -8.18 3.08 -15.94
C ARG A 122 -8.35 3.03 -14.43
N ASN A 123 -9.58 3.22 -13.96
CA ASN A 123 -9.89 3.14 -12.52
C ASN A 123 -10.46 1.78 -12.16
N PHE A 124 -10.04 1.25 -11.02
CA PHE A 124 -10.56 0.03 -10.40
C PHE A 124 -11.08 0.37 -9.01
N THR A 125 -12.31 -0.03 -8.76
CA THR A 125 -13.03 0.19 -7.50
C THR A 125 -13.65 -1.12 -7.00
N THR A 126 -14.45 -1.04 -5.98
CA THR A 126 -15.27 -2.17 -5.51
C THR A 126 -16.21 -2.69 -6.60
N ARG A 127 -16.57 -1.89 -7.60
CA ARG A 127 -17.37 -2.32 -8.76
C ARG A 127 -16.62 -3.30 -9.66
N GLU A 128 -15.29 -3.14 -9.77
CA GLU A 128 -14.41 -4.03 -10.53
C GLU A 128 -13.89 -5.21 -9.67
N GLY A 129 -14.22 -5.24 -8.38
CA GLY A 129 -13.89 -6.35 -7.48
C GLY A 129 -12.87 -6.05 -6.38
N LEU A 130 -12.42 -4.80 -6.20
CA LEU A 130 -11.60 -4.42 -5.04
C LEU A 130 -12.35 -4.68 -3.73
N ALA A 131 -11.63 -5.06 -2.68
CA ALA A 131 -12.19 -5.25 -1.34
C ALA A 131 -12.74 -3.95 -0.73
N ASN A 132 -12.10 -2.81 -1.03
CA ASN A 132 -12.51 -1.49 -0.59
C ASN A 132 -11.84 -0.39 -1.41
N ASP A 133 -12.51 0.75 -1.61
CA ASP A 133 -12.00 1.88 -2.39
C ASP A 133 -10.97 2.74 -1.62
N ARG A 134 -10.76 2.49 -0.34
CA ARG A 134 -9.69 3.11 0.46
C ARG A 134 -8.44 2.24 0.40
N VAL A 135 -7.58 2.53 -0.58
CA VAL A 135 -6.37 1.77 -0.84
C VAL A 135 -5.16 2.54 -0.34
N THR A 136 -4.31 1.88 0.44
CA THR A 136 -3.17 2.52 1.12
C THR A 136 -1.81 2.00 0.68
N ASN A 137 -1.76 0.80 0.11
CA ASN A 137 -0.53 0.13 -0.29
C ASN A 137 -0.69 -0.62 -1.60
N ILE A 138 0.39 -0.70 -2.38
CA ILE A 138 0.49 -1.50 -3.60
C ILE A 138 1.79 -2.30 -3.54
N TYR A 139 1.72 -3.58 -3.91
CA TYR A 139 2.85 -4.47 -3.99
C TYR A 139 2.74 -5.39 -5.22
N GLU A 140 3.82 -5.60 -5.97
CA GLU A 140 3.89 -6.58 -7.05
C GLU A 140 4.62 -7.82 -6.55
N ASP A 141 3.97 -8.99 -6.60
CA ASP A 141 4.56 -10.26 -6.18
C ASP A 141 5.53 -10.86 -7.21
N LYS A 142 6.23 -11.93 -6.85
CA LYS A 142 7.19 -12.59 -7.74
C LYS A 142 6.53 -13.15 -9.01
N SER A 143 5.25 -13.46 -8.97
CA SER A 143 4.46 -13.96 -10.10
C SER A 143 3.92 -12.85 -11.00
N GLY A 144 4.09 -11.58 -10.62
CA GLY A 144 3.60 -10.42 -11.37
C GLY A 144 2.15 -10.06 -11.06
N ASN A 145 1.54 -10.63 -10.03
CA ASN A 145 0.25 -10.16 -9.55
C ASN A 145 0.42 -8.86 -8.75
N ILE A 146 -0.57 -7.99 -8.84
CA ILE A 146 -0.57 -6.74 -8.09
C ILE A 146 -1.47 -6.87 -6.87
N TRP A 147 -0.92 -6.60 -5.70
CA TRP A 147 -1.61 -6.64 -4.44
C TRP A 147 -1.94 -5.23 -3.96
N PHE A 148 -3.13 -5.05 -3.43
CA PHE A 148 -3.63 -3.80 -2.90
C PHE A 148 -4.03 -3.98 -1.45
N GLY A 149 -3.37 -3.24 -0.55
CA GLY A 149 -3.78 -3.13 0.85
C GLY A 149 -4.92 -2.14 0.98
N THR A 150 -6.05 -2.57 1.52
CA THR A 150 -7.25 -1.75 1.70
C THR A 150 -7.70 -1.71 3.15
N GLU A 151 -8.66 -0.85 3.50
CA GLU A 151 -9.27 -0.83 4.84
C GLU A 151 -10.19 -2.04 5.13
N ALA A 152 -10.49 -2.89 4.14
CA ALA A 152 -11.35 -4.05 4.31
C ALA A 152 -10.69 -5.37 3.87
N GLY A 153 -9.37 -5.45 3.94
CA GLY A 153 -8.56 -6.60 3.56
C GLY A 153 -7.59 -6.28 2.44
N ALA A 154 -7.03 -7.31 1.83
CA ALA A 154 -6.18 -7.18 0.68
C ALA A 154 -6.88 -7.68 -0.58
N SER A 155 -6.58 -7.08 -1.73
CA SER A 155 -7.01 -7.56 -3.04
C SER A 155 -5.80 -7.93 -3.88
N ARG A 156 -5.83 -9.08 -4.53
CA ARG A 156 -4.83 -9.50 -5.51
C ARG A 156 -5.44 -9.44 -6.91
N TYR A 157 -4.78 -8.75 -7.82
CA TYR A 157 -5.13 -8.67 -9.23
C TYR A 157 -4.15 -9.48 -10.07
N ASP A 158 -4.66 -10.44 -10.84
CA ASP A 158 -3.87 -11.34 -11.70
C ASP A 158 -3.71 -10.84 -13.15
N GLY A 159 -4.21 -9.66 -13.44
CA GLY A 159 -4.29 -9.09 -14.78
C GLY A 159 -5.69 -9.18 -15.39
N THR A 160 -6.59 -10.00 -14.83
CA THR A 160 -7.96 -10.22 -15.32
C THR A 160 -9.02 -10.00 -14.25
N SER A 161 -8.79 -10.50 -13.03
CA SER A 161 -9.76 -10.51 -11.94
C SER A 161 -9.13 -10.22 -10.60
N PHE A 162 -9.97 -9.82 -9.64
CA PHE A 162 -9.58 -9.61 -8.24
C PHE A 162 -9.94 -10.83 -7.39
N GLN A 163 -9.02 -11.20 -6.52
CA GLN A 163 -9.26 -12.09 -5.39
C GLN A 163 -9.05 -11.33 -4.09
N ASN A 164 -10.03 -11.40 -3.18
CA ASN A 164 -9.99 -10.67 -1.91
C ASN A 164 -9.65 -11.58 -0.74
N PHE A 165 -8.85 -11.04 0.20
CA PHE A 165 -8.33 -11.72 1.37
C PHE A 165 -8.74 -10.93 2.62
N LYS A 166 -9.35 -11.61 3.59
CA LYS A 166 -9.74 -11.04 4.88
C LYS A 166 -9.03 -11.79 6.00
N MET A 167 -8.53 -11.06 6.99
CA MET A 167 -7.83 -11.60 8.16
C MET A 167 -8.79 -11.85 9.35
N ASN A 168 -10.10 -12.07 9.08
CA ASN A 168 -11.13 -12.25 10.12
C ASN A 168 -10.99 -13.58 10.89
N ASP A 169 -10.37 -14.58 10.28
CA ASP A 169 -10.25 -15.94 10.83
C ASP A 169 -8.96 -16.13 11.63
N VAL A 170 -8.28 -15.03 11.94
CA VAL A 170 -7.12 -15.07 12.84
C VAL A 170 -7.66 -15.34 14.25
N PRO A 171 -7.32 -16.51 14.87
CA PRO A 171 -7.82 -16.83 16.18
C PRO A 171 -7.42 -15.74 17.18
N PRO A 172 -8.32 -15.37 18.12
CA PRO A 172 -7.96 -14.44 19.17
C PRO A 172 -6.79 -15.00 19.96
N ILE A 173 -5.71 -14.25 20.06
CA ILE A 173 -4.60 -14.55 20.96
C ILE A 173 -5.20 -14.60 22.36
N ASN A 174 -4.82 -15.60 23.14
CA ASN A 174 -5.36 -15.95 24.45
C ASN A 174 -5.84 -14.74 25.24
N GLN A 175 -7.11 -14.78 25.71
CA GLN A 175 -7.80 -13.69 26.41
C GLN A 175 -7.18 -13.29 27.77
N ASN A 176 -6.11 -13.99 28.20
CA ASN A 176 -5.41 -13.72 29.46
C ASN A 176 -4.24 -12.73 29.33
N ASP A 177 -4.03 -12.15 28.14
CA ASP A 177 -2.96 -11.20 27.94
C ASP A 177 -3.36 -9.82 28.49
N SER A 178 -2.63 -9.32 29.50
CA SER A 178 -2.91 -8.06 30.20
C SER A 178 -2.96 -6.83 29.27
N VAL A 179 -2.28 -6.89 28.13
CA VAL A 179 -2.32 -5.85 27.08
C VAL A 179 -3.67 -5.85 26.35
N HIS A 180 -4.25 -7.03 26.10
CA HIS A 180 -5.60 -7.15 25.55
C HIS A 180 -6.65 -6.61 26.50
N HIS A 181 -6.51 -6.89 27.79
CA HIS A 181 -7.50 -6.50 28.81
C HIS A 181 -7.65 -4.97 28.93
N SER A 182 -6.56 -4.21 28.85
CA SER A 182 -6.60 -2.74 28.93
C SER A 182 -7.24 -2.06 27.71
N ILE A 183 -7.11 -2.63 26.52
CA ILE A 183 -7.74 -2.11 25.29
C ILE A 183 -9.24 -2.43 25.25
N TYR A 184 -9.65 -3.56 25.82
CA TYR A 184 -11.05 -4.01 25.81
C TYR A 184 -11.87 -3.53 27.04
N GLN A 185 -11.23 -3.18 28.17
CA GLN A 185 -11.94 -2.71 29.36
C GLN A 185 -12.55 -1.31 29.24
N ASN A 186 -12.10 -0.49 28.30
CA ASN A 186 -12.58 0.89 28.15
C ASN A 186 -13.79 1.04 27.21
N GLY A 187 -14.55 -0.03 26.97
CA GLY A 187 -15.82 0.05 26.22
C GLY A 187 -15.68 0.45 24.75
N LEU A 188 -14.46 0.44 24.19
CA LEU A 188 -14.25 0.66 22.78
C LEU A 188 -14.84 -0.53 21.98
N PRO A 189 -15.56 -0.28 20.89
CA PRO A 189 -16.18 -1.34 20.09
C PRO A 189 -15.11 -2.34 19.65
N LYS A 190 -15.45 -3.64 19.65
CA LYS A 190 -14.62 -4.74 19.16
C LYS A 190 -14.03 -4.38 17.79
N VAL A 191 -12.74 -4.06 17.73
CA VAL A 191 -12.11 -3.38 16.58
C VAL A 191 -11.69 -4.41 15.53
N HIS A 192 -12.62 -5.32 15.17
CA HIS A 192 -12.39 -6.34 14.12
C HIS A 192 -11.97 -5.74 12.77
N TRP A 193 -12.41 -4.53 12.46
CA TRP A 193 -12.05 -3.86 11.22
C TRP A 193 -10.55 -3.52 11.13
N MET A 194 -9.86 -3.27 12.28
CA MET A 194 -8.43 -2.96 12.27
C MET A 194 -7.56 -4.10 11.75
N HIS A 195 -8.01 -5.36 11.89
CA HIS A 195 -7.26 -6.50 11.36
C HIS A 195 -7.33 -6.59 9.83
N ASN A 196 -8.31 -5.93 9.21
CA ASN A 196 -8.46 -5.85 7.77
C ASN A 196 -7.95 -4.52 7.18
N ASP A 197 -7.53 -3.54 8.01
CA ASP A 197 -6.94 -2.29 7.52
C ASP A 197 -5.44 -2.52 7.23
N VAL A 198 -5.16 -2.90 5.98
CA VAL A 198 -3.84 -3.35 5.52
C VAL A 198 -2.97 -2.16 5.14
N ASN A 199 -1.87 -1.96 5.86
CA ASN A 199 -0.91 -0.87 5.65
C ASN A 199 0.24 -1.23 4.70
N ALA A 200 0.70 -2.49 4.72
CA ALA A 200 1.79 -2.96 3.88
C ALA A 200 1.67 -4.46 3.59
N ILE A 201 2.14 -4.87 2.42
CA ILE A 201 2.18 -6.26 1.96
C ILE A 201 3.56 -6.52 1.36
N ILE A 202 4.17 -7.66 1.70
CA ILE A 202 5.40 -8.15 1.06
C ILE A 202 5.36 -9.67 0.94
N GLU A 203 6.11 -10.21 -0.02
CA GLU A 203 6.38 -11.64 -0.16
C GLU A 203 7.79 -11.96 0.31
N ASP A 204 7.93 -12.91 1.24
CA ASP A 204 9.23 -13.36 1.73
C ASP A 204 9.94 -14.33 0.75
N ASN A 205 11.12 -14.81 1.14
CA ASN A 205 11.90 -15.72 0.31
C ASN A 205 11.28 -17.13 0.20
N THR A 206 10.40 -17.49 1.12
CA THR A 206 9.70 -18.80 1.13
C THR A 206 8.39 -18.76 0.33
N GLY A 207 8.00 -17.59 -0.21
CA GLY A 207 6.74 -17.39 -0.93
C GLY A 207 5.54 -17.10 -0.02
N LYS A 208 5.76 -16.90 1.27
CA LYS A 208 4.70 -16.48 2.19
C LYS A 208 4.50 -14.96 2.12
N PHE A 209 3.25 -14.53 2.28
CA PHE A 209 2.89 -13.12 2.28
C PHE A 209 2.74 -12.59 3.69
N TRP A 210 3.39 -11.48 3.97
CA TRP A 210 3.29 -10.74 5.23
C TRP A 210 2.33 -9.58 5.04
N PHE A 211 1.36 -9.46 5.95
CA PHE A 211 0.35 -8.41 5.95
C PHE A 211 0.48 -7.60 7.25
N ALA A 212 0.97 -6.38 7.12
CA ALA A 212 0.92 -5.41 8.21
C ALA A 212 -0.44 -4.73 8.23
N THR A 213 -1.11 -4.74 9.36
CA THR A 213 -2.40 -4.11 9.53
C THR A 213 -2.41 -3.08 10.67
N ARG A 214 -3.46 -2.31 10.82
CA ARG A 214 -3.68 -1.52 12.04
C ARG A 214 -3.90 -2.38 13.27
N GLY A 215 -4.45 -3.58 13.09
CA GLY A 215 -4.50 -4.62 14.08
C GLY A 215 -3.21 -5.43 14.11
N TYR A 216 -3.32 -6.75 14.00
CA TYR A 216 -2.19 -7.68 14.05
C TYR A 216 -1.47 -7.78 12.72
N THR A 217 -0.16 -8.00 12.78
CA THR A 217 0.63 -8.45 11.62
C THR A 217 0.45 -9.95 11.45
N CYS A 218 0.12 -10.37 10.22
CA CYS A 218 -0.13 -11.77 9.89
C CYS A 218 0.76 -12.23 8.75
N VAL A 219 1.02 -13.54 8.70
CA VAL A 219 1.63 -14.23 7.57
C VAL A 219 0.63 -15.19 6.96
N TYR A 220 0.51 -15.18 5.64
CA TYR A 220 -0.30 -16.08 4.85
C TYR A 220 0.58 -17.05 4.08
N ASP A 221 0.36 -18.35 4.26
CA ASP A 221 1.15 -19.43 3.65
C ASP A 221 0.53 -19.99 2.35
N GLY A 222 -0.51 -19.34 1.84
CA GLY A 222 -1.30 -19.83 0.71
C GLY A 222 -2.61 -20.52 1.13
N LYS A 223 -2.79 -20.83 2.44
CA LYS A 223 -3.98 -21.51 2.98
C LYS A 223 -4.54 -20.78 4.19
N THR A 224 -3.68 -20.42 5.15
CA THR A 224 -4.08 -19.89 6.46
C THR A 224 -3.31 -18.63 6.80
N PHE A 225 -3.95 -17.75 7.58
CA PHE A 225 -3.31 -16.61 8.22
C PHE A 225 -2.84 -16.99 9.63
N THR A 226 -1.60 -16.63 9.95
CA THR A 226 -1.02 -16.81 11.29
C THR A 226 -0.57 -15.46 11.82
N VAL A 227 -0.96 -15.10 13.06
CA VAL A 227 -0.46 -13.90 13.74
C VAL A 227 1.01 -14.06 14.07
N ILE A 228 1.78 -13.01 13.82
CA ILE A 228 3.20 -12.97 14.17
C ILE A 228 3.37 -12.32 15.55
N THR A 229 4.10 -13.02 16.41
CA THR A 229 4.42 -12.58 17.77
C THR A 229 5.92 -12.40 17.93
N ASN A 230 6.32 -11.52 18.83
CA ASN A 230 7.70 -11.38 19.27
C ASN A 230 8.10 -12.55 20.20
N LYS A 231 9.35 -12.56 20.69
CA LYS A 231 9.87 -13.60 21.59
C LYS A 231 9.11 -13.73 22.92
N ASP A 232 8.38 -12.67 23.32
CA ASP A 232 7.62 -12.64 24.57
C ASP A 232 6.14 -13.05 24.34
N GLY A 233 5.80 -13.51 23.13
CA GLY A 233 4.45 -13.92 22.71
C GLY A 233 3.52 -12.75 22.35
N ALA A 234 3.98 -11.50 22.47
CA ALA A 234 3.16 -10.34 22.15
C ALA A 234 3.06 -10.14 20.63
N PRO A 235 1.84 -9.90 20.09
CA PRO A 235 1.65 -9.68 18.67
C PRO A 235 2.19 -8.31 18.23
N PHE A 236 2.70 -8.23 17.00
CA PHE A 236 3.03 -6.95 16.38
C PHE A 236 1.76 -6.25 15.92
N MET A 237 1.49 -5.09 16.51
CA MET A 237 0.29 -4.29 16.24
C MET A 237 0.62 -2.99 15.52
N ASN A 238 -0.34 -2.54 14.69
CA ASN A 238 -0.25 -1.24 14.01
C ASN A 238 1.10 -1.04 13.29
N VAL A 239 1.55 -2.10 12.61
CA VAL A 239 2.73 -2.02 11.75
C VAL A 239 2.38 -1.21 10.51
N ARG A 240 3.20 -0.21 10.20
CA ARG A 240 2.98 0.76 9.12
C ARG A 240 3.82 0.48 7.89
N SER A 241 4.96 -0.16 8.09
CA SER A 241 5.91 -0.43 7.03
C SER A 241 6.49 -1.83 7.19
N LEU A 242 6.54 -2.55 6.08
CA LEU A 242 7.25 -3.82 5.93
C LEU A 242 8.21 -3.69 4.75
N ILE A 243 9.44 -4.13 4.92
CA ILE A 243 10.37 -4.36 3.81
C ILE A 243 11.07 -5.71 3.98
N LYS A 244 11.47 -6.29 2.87
CA LYS A 244 12.45 -7.37 2.82
C LYS A 244 13.77 -6.79 2.37
N ASP A 245 14.81 -6.91 3.20
CA ASP A 245 16.14 -6.43 2.86
C ASP A 245 16.84 -7.38 1.84
N LYS A 246 17.99 -6.95 1.30
CA LYS A 246 18.77 -7.70 0.32
C LYS A 246 19.29 -9.04 0.85
N LYS A 247 19.36 -9.19 2.18
CA LYS A 247 19.75 -10.44 2.85
C LYS A 247 18.57 -11.37 3.09
N GLY A 248 17.34 -10.90 2.79
CA GLY A 248 16.10 -11.65 2.98
C GLY A 248 15.46 -11.48 4.35
N ASN A 249 16.00 -10.64 5.22
CA ASN A 249 15.37 -10.34 6.50
C ASN A 249 14.11 -9.49 6.29
N ILE A 250 13.12 -9.67 7.16
CA ILE A 250 11.90 -8.87 7.17
C ILE A 250 12.02 -7.80 8.25
N TRP A 251 11.84 -6.56 7.86
CA TRP A 251 11.82 -5.42 8.77
C TRP A 251 10.40 -4.94 8.99
N LEU A 252 10.07 -4.70 10.25
CA LEU A 252 8.76 -4.20 10.68
C LEU A 252 8.93 -2.85 11.37
N GLY A 253 8.17 -1.86 10.94
CA GLY A 253 8.10 -0.54 11.56
C GLY A 253 6.66 -0.19 11.91
N GLY A 254 6.42 0.25 13.13
CA GLY A 254 5.09 0.59 13.61
C GLY A 254 5.09 1.08 15.05
N LYS A 255 3.97 0.86 15.74
CA LYS A 255 3.76 1.26 17.13
C LYS A 255 4.81 0.66 18.07
N ASP A 256 5.24 -0.57 17.81
CA ASP A 256 6.15 -1.32 18.68
C ASP A 256 7.63 -1.03 18.36
N GLY A 257 7.88 -0.09 17.43
CA GLY A 257 9.21 0.35 17.04
C GLY A 257 9.74 -0.28 15.78
N LEU A 258 11.08 -0.40 15.68
CA LEU A 258 11.79 -1.02 14.57
C LEU A 258 12.27 -2.42 14.96
N TRP A 259 11.81 -3.40 14.18
CA TRP A 259 12.15 -4.81 14.39
C TRP A 259 12.68 -5.44 13.11
N ARG A 260 13.57 -6.42 13.25
CA ARG A 260 14.05 -7.29 12.15
C ARG A 260 13.78 -8.75 12.50
N TYR A 261 13.23 -9.47 11.56
CA TYR A 261 13.12 -10.93 11.57
C TYR A 261 14.13 -11.53 10.59
N ASP A 262 15.01 -12.41 11.06
CA ASP A 262 16.08 -13.03 10.27
C ASP A 262 15.73 -14.43 9.71
N GLY A 263 14.46 -14.83 9.81
CA GLY A 263 13.98 -16.16 9.46
C GLY A 263 13.78 -17.06 10.68
N SER A 264 14.33 -16.71 11.84
CA SER A 264 14.23 -17.46 13.10
C SER A 264 13.85 -16.59 14.30
N THR A 265 14.47 -15.44 14.43
CA THR A 265 14.34 -14.58 15.62
C THR A 265 14.01 -13.13 15.27
N PHE A 266 13.33 -12.46 16.22
CA PHE A 266 13.05 -11.03 16.15
C PHE A 266 14.06 -10.25 16.99
N THR A 267 14.70 -9.25 16.39
CA THR A 267 15.60 -8.28 17.04
C THR A 267 14.99 -6.89 17.02
N ASN A 268 14.89 -6.24 18.20
CA ASN A 268 14.44 -4.86 18.31
C ASN A 268 15.60 -3.88 18.18
N TYR A 269 15.43 -2.85 17.35
CA TYR A 269 16.42 -1.79 17.13
C TYR A 269 15.98 -0.44 17.70
N SER A 270 14.68 -0.21 17.84
CA SER A 270 14.11 1.01 18.42
C SER A 270 12.74 0.74 18.99
N ARG A 271 12.38 1.44 20.06
CA ARG A 271 11.02 1.44 20.64
C ARG A 271 10.19 2.65 20.21
N LYS A 272 10.78 3.61 19.49
CA LYS A 272 10.07 4.76 18.95
C LYS A 272 9.15 4.33 17.83
N PHE A 273 8.00 5.01 17.66
CA PHE A 273 7.09 4.74 16.54
C PHE A 273 7.83 4.95 15.20
N VAL A 274 7.73 3.97 14.30
CA VAL A 274 8.33 4.00 12.97
C VAL A 274 7.25 3.99 11.90
N GLY A 275 7.19 5.05 11.10
CA GLY A 275 6.18 5.19 10.05
C GLY A 275 6.59 4.58 8.72
N TYR A 276 7.89 4.59 8.40
CA TYR A 276 8.40 4.07 7.14
C TYR A 276 9.83 3.51 7.29
N ILE A 277 10.14 2.48 6.50
CA ILE A 277 11.45 1.84 6.45
C ILE A 277 11.90 1.77 4.99
N TYR A 278 13.18 1.98 4.74
CA TYR A 278 13.81 1.85 3.44
C TYR A 278 15.23 1.28 3.58
N GLU A 279 15.64 0.35 2.71
CA GLU A 279 17.04 -0.10 2.61
C GLU A 279 17.70 0.61 1.42
N ASP A 280 18.82 1.29 1.67
CA ASP A 280 19.59 1.93 0.61
C ASP A 280 20.45 0.94 -0.20
N LYS A 281 21.12 1.44 -1.26
CA LYS A 281 21.91 0.62 -2.18
C LYS A 281 23.06 -0.12 -1.50
N ILE A 282 23.59 0.43 -0.41
CA ILE A 282 24.73 -0.15 0.34
C ILE A 282 24.30 -0.88 1.61
N GLY A 283 23.00 -1.06 1.84
CA GLY A 283 22.43 -1.87 2.92
C GLY A 283 22.25 -1.15 4.24
N ASN A 284 22.27 0.19 4.27
CA ASN A 284 21.81 0.91 5.45
C ASN A 284 20.28 0.88 5.51
N ILE A 285 19.75 0.86 6.74
CA ILE A 285 18.31 0.96 6.97
C ILE A 285 17.96 2.40 7.36
N TRP A 286 17.09 2.99 6.56
CA TRP A 286 16.56 4.32 6.80
C TRP A 286 15.16 4.21 7.39
N THR A 287 14.85 5.07 8.36
CA THR A 287 13.51 5.14 8.97
C THR A 287 13.01 6.57 9.05
N SER A 288 11.72 6.75 8.84
CA SER A 288 11.02 7.92 9.35
C SER A 288 10.36 7.54 10.68
N ALA A 289 10.74 8.21 11.77
CA ALA A 289 10.33 7.83 13.11
C ALA A 289 10.19 9.05 14.03
N GLU A 290 9.45 8.87 15.13
CA GLU A 290 9.39 9.87 16.18
C GLU A 290 10.78 10.14 16.77
N SER A 291 11.14 11.41 16.99
CA SER A 291 12.45 11.80 17.54
C SER A 291 12.56 11.63 19.06
N GLY A 292 11.44 11.52 19.76
CA GLY A 292 11.36 11.37 21.21
C GLY A 292 11.37 12.67 22.00
N GLU A 293 11.70 13.80 21.39
CA GLU A 293 11.58 15.15 21.94
C GLU A 293 10.65 15.95 21.02
N ASP A 294 9.80 16.81 21.55
CA ASP A 294 8.97 17.78 20.83
C ASP A 294 7.92 17.22 19.84
N GLN A 295 7.53 15.96 19.91
CA GLN A 295 6.57 15.32 18.98
C GLN A 295 6.97 15.46 17.50
N ASN A 296 8.21 15.81 17.21
CA ASN A 296 8.73 15.88 15.86
C ASN A 296 9.22 14.51 15.38
N TRP A 297 9.35 14.37 14.08
CA TRP A 297 9.88 13.17 13.45
C TRP A 297 11.30 13.41 12.92
N ALA A 298 12.09 12.36 12.88
CA ALA A 298 13.41 12.36 12.33
C ALA A 298 13.57 11.33 11.22
N LEU A 299 14.42 11.66 10.26
CA LEU A 299 14.98 10.71 9.32
C LEU A 299 16.22 10.09 9.96
N SER A 300 16.21 8.78 10.24
CA SER A 300 17.33 8.08 10.89
C SER A 300 17.95 7.06 9.94
N ARG A 301 19.29 7.00 9.91
CA ARG A 301 20.05 6.01 9.16
C ARG A 301 20.78 5.08 10.13
N TYR A 302 20.46 3.81 10.07
CA TYR A 302 21.17 2.72 10.74
C TYR A 302 22.25 2.19 9.80
N ASP A 303 23.52 2.22 10.23
CA ASP A 303 24.65 1.72 9.43
C ASP A 303 24.54 0.20 9.22
N GLY A 304 24.44 -0.21 7.97
CA GLY A 304 24.28 -1.61 7.57
C GLY A 304 25.36 -2.55 8.06
N LYS A 305 26.61 -2.05 8.21
CA LYS A 305 27.74 -2.83 8.75
C LYS A 305 27.62 -3.07 10.25
N SER A 306 26.94 -2.17 10.96
CA SER A 306 26.78 -2.24 12.42
C SER A 306 25.49 -2.93 12.88
N LEU A 307 24.61 -3.35 11.95
CA LEU A 307 23.32 -3.98 12.28
C LEU A 307 23.45 -5.32 13.03
N SER A 308 24.60 -5.98 12.98
CA SER A 308 24.89 -7.17 13.78
C SER A 308 25.32 -6.85 15.21
N ASN A 309 25.69 -5.60 15.50
CA ASN A 309 26.13 -5.17 16.79
C ASN A 309 24.95 -5.02 17.76
N LYS A 310 25.22 -5.22 19.04
CA LYS A 310 24.23 -5.07 20.13
C LYS A 310 23.61 -3.66 20.16
N LYS A 311 24.40 -2.63 19.72
CA LYS A 311 23.97 -1.25 19.49
C LYS A 311 24.48 -0.81 18.13
N PRO A 312 23.65 -0.76 17.10
CA PRO A 312 24.05 -0.28 15.79
C PRO A 312 24.36 1.22 15.82
N ALA A 313 25.26 1.66 14.94
CA ALA A 313 25.50 3.07 14.72
C ALA A 313 24.30 3.70 14.02
N VAL A 314 23.74 4.76 14.61
CA VAL A 314 22.58 5.48 14.08
C VAL A 314 22.94 6.94 13.92
N LYS A 315 22.65 7.49 12.72
CA LYS A 315 22.69 8.93 12.45
C LYS A 315 21.26 9.44 12.33
N GLU A 316 20.87 10.33 13.23
CA GLU A 316 19.57 11.01 13.17
C GLU A 316 19.71 12.35 12.47
N ILE A 317 18.83 12.64 11.52
CA ILE A 317 18.74 13.87 10.77
C ILE A 317 17.41 14.53 11.16
N LYS A 318 17.51 15.58 11.96
CA LYS A 318 16.32 16.32 12.42
C LYS A 318 15.70 17.09 11.27
N VAL A 319 14.39 16.97 11.14
CA VAL A 319 13.56 17.69 10.16
C VAL A 319 12.44 18.36 10.95
N ASN A 320 12.19 19.63 10.70
CA ASN A 320 11.13 20.35 11.41
C ASN A 320 9.76 19.98 10.83
N GLU A 321 9.37 18.71 11.00
CA GLU A 321 8.11 18.13 10.56
C GLU A 321 7.53 17.22 11.65
N ARG A 322 6.21 17.31 11.82
CA ARG A 322 5.47 16.47 12.79
C ARG A 322 5.29 15.03 12.33
N MET A 323 5.46 14.75 11.04
CA MET A 323 5.36 13.41 10.46
C MET A 323 6.16 13.34 9.18
N LEU A 324 7.03 12.35 9.08
CA LEU A 324 7.70 11.95 7.85
C LEU A 324 7.04 10.69 7.27
N CYS A 325 7.08 10.58 5.95
CA CYS A 325 6.48 9.49 5.20
C CYS A 325 7.54 8.74 4.37
N GLY A 326 7.18 8.29 3.17
CA GLY A 326 8.00 7.47 2.30
C GLY A 326 9.42 7.98 2.10
N ILE A 327 10.35 7.05 1.98
CA ILE A 327 11.79 7.29 1.77
C ILE A 327 12.22 6.60 0.49
N LEU A 328 13.10 7.23 -0.28
CA LEU A 328 13.69 6.69 -1.49
C LEU A 328 15.15 7.17 -1.61
N GLU A 329 16.09 6.29 -1.93
CA GLU A 329 17.39 6.68 -2.48
C GLU A 329 17.29 6.80 -4.00
N ALA A 330 17.49 7.99 -4.53
CA ALA A 330 17.50 8.24 -5.96
C ALA A 330 18.78 7.70 -6.63
N SER A 331 18.81 7.70 -7.96
CA SER A 331 19.96 7.22 -8.74
C SER A 331 21.24 8.02 -8.48
N ASP A 332 21.12 9.30 -8.15
CA ASP A 332 22.21 10.21 -7.79
C ASP A 332 22.70 10.06 -6.34
N GLY A 333 22.16 9.09 -5.58
CA GLY A 333 22.51 8.84 -4.17
C GLY A 333 21.81 9.76 -3.17
N SER A 334 21.02 10.72 -3.62
CA SER A 334 20.26 11.57 -2.69
C SER A 334 19.07 10.80 -2.10
N ILE A 335 18.74 11.10 -0.84
CA ILE A 335 17.60 10.52 -0.13
C ILE A 335 16.41 11.48 -0.23
N TRP A 336 15.37 11.02 -0.88
CA TRP A 336 14.09 11.71 -0.95
C TRP A 336 13.15 11.20 0.14
N PHE A 337 12.43 12.09 0.78
CA PHE A 337 11.43 11.69 1.78
C PHE A 337 10.23 12.65 1.78
N GLY A 338 9.08 12.09 2.09
CA GLY A 338 7.83 12.83 2.16
C GLY A 338 7.54 13.33 3.56
N GLY A 339 6.73 14.37 3.66
CA GLY A 339 6.21 14.91 4.91
C GLY A 339 4.77 15.41 4.76
N LEU A 340 4.21 15.98 5.82
CA LEU A 340 2.87 16.58 5.80
C LEU A 340 2.79 17.81 4.91
N LYS A 341 3.91 18.52 4.75
CA LYS A 341 4.01 19.80 4.04
C LYS A 341 4.82 19.71 2.75
N GLY A 342 4.87 18.52 2.13
CA GLY A 342 5.53 18.35 0.83
C GLY A 342 6.62 17.27 0.80
N VAL A 343 7.59 17.47 -0.06
CA VAL A 343 8.71 16.56 -0.34
C VAL A 343 10.04 17.23 -0.05
N TYR A 344 10.99 16.42 0.41
CA TYR A 344 12.33 16.84 0.80
C TYR A 344 13.39 15.97 0.13
N ARG A 345 14.57 16.53 -0.11
CA ARG A 345 15.73 15.83 -0.64
C ARG A 345 16.93 16.10 0.26
N TYR A 346 17.58 15.06 0.75
CA TYR A 346 18.82 15.10 1.52
C TYR A 346 19.98 14.61 0.65
N ASN A 347 21.01 15.41 0.49
CA ASN A 347 22.19 15.11 -0.33
C ASN A 347 23.39 14.59 0.46
N GLY A 348 23.20 14.22 1.74
CA GLY A 348 24.26 13.82 2.66
C GLY A 348 24.70 14.92 3.63
N THR A 349 24.47 16.19 3.31
CA THR A 349 24.83 17.37 4.11
C THR A 349 23.65 18.30 4.37
N THR A 350 22.89 18.65 3.34
CA THR A 350 21.79 19.61 3.40
C THR A 350 20.47 18.97 3.00
N ILE A 351 19.37 19.53 3.53
CA ILE A 351 17.99 19.20 3.14
C ILE A 351 17.49 20.35 2.27
N THR A 352 16.97 20.00 1.09
CA THR A 352 16.23 20.91 0.23
C THR A 352 14.74 20.61 0.38
N ASP A 353 13.93 21.63 0.68
CA ASP A 353 12.49 21.61 0.48
C ASP A 353 12.19 22.26 -0.88
N PHE A 354 11.24 21.75 -1.59
CA PHE A 354 10.89 22.27 -2.92
C PHE A 354 9.76 23.31 -2.86
N LYS A 355 9.72 24.12 -1.80
CA LYS A 355 8.69 25.15 -1.59
C LYS A 355 8.98 26.43 -2.38
N SER A 356 7.95 27.19 -2.68
CA SER A 356 8.09 28.54 -3.23
C SER A 356 8.65 29.48 -2.17
N LYS A 357 9.49 30.43 -2.58
CA LYS A 357 10.12 31.42 -1.66
C LYS A 357 9.14 32.33 -0.89
N GLY A 358 7.82 32.23 -1.16
CA GLY A 358 6.77 33.00 -0.50
C GLY A 358 6.00 32.27 0.60
N GLU A 359 6.26 30.98 0.81
CA GLU A 359 5.51 30.13 1.78
C GLU A 359 6.30 29.82 3.05
N ILE A 360 7.37 30.53 3.32
CA ILE A 360 8.13 30.44 4.58
C ILE A 360 7.40 31.32 5.62
N GLN A 361 6.36 30.75 6.25
CA GLN A 361 5.78 31.25 7.51
C GLN A 361 5.65 30.11 8.51
#